data_59ec646c51b2101e41e8a2a1e3f86fb5
#
_entry.id   59ec646c51b2101e41e8a2a1e3f86fb5
#
_cell.length_a   1.000
_cell.length_b   1.000
_cell.length_c   1.000
_cell.angle_alpha   90.00
_cell.angle_beta   90.00
_cell.angle_gamma   90.00
#
_symmetry.space_group_name_H-M   'P 1'
#
loop_
_entity.id
_entity.type
_entity.pdbx_description
1 polymer ?
#
loop_
_entity_poly.entity_id
_entity_poly.type
_entity_poly.pdbx_seq_one_letter_code
_entity_poly.pdbx_strand_id
1 'polypeptide(L)'
;TVPLSPSSPELKEIVFCCCSDKARIVEQDEKETSEGTGGRALLNLGHTFAHAIEAVSGYGTYLHGEAVAIGLVCALRLSRIRGGCQDHDEEILIELLRSYKLPVALDKHLPLPDLMNVMESDKKVVAGKLRFVLMQEIGVSQVVGEVDAGQVEGVWKSVGAG
;
A
#
# COMPACT_ATOMS: atom_id res chain seq x y z
N THR A 1 6.94 19.85 -6.26
CA THR A 1 7.66 19.49 -5.00
C THR A 1 9.09 19.12 -5.36
N VAL A 2 10.10 19.72 -4.73
CA VAL A 2 11.51 19.38 -4.96
C VAL A 2 11.87 18.24 -3.99
N PRO A 3 12.47 17.12 -4.48
CA PRO A 3 12.91 16.03 -3.60
C PRO A 3 13.92 16.55 -2.58
N LEU A 4 13.78 16.11 -1.33
CA LEU A 4 14.70 16.48 -0.26
C LEU A 4 16.06 15.80 -0.47
N SER A 5 17.13 16.56 -0.23
CA SER A 5 18.49 15.99 -0.22
C SER A 5 18.63 15.01 0.96
N PRO A 6 19.43 13.92 0.81
CA PRO A 6 19.76 13.03 1.94
C PRO A 6 20.34 13.73 3.16
N SER A 7 20.94 14.90 2.98
CA SER A 7 21.54 15.72 4.05
C SER A 7 20.61 16.82 4.57
N SER A 8 19.40 16.97 4.02
CA SER A 8 18.50 18.05 4.44
C SER A 8 17.98 17.83 5.87
N PRO A 9 17.87 18.90 6.68
CA PRO A 9 17.28 18.82 8.02
C PRO A 9 15.84 18.30 7.99
N GLU A 10 15.07 18.69 6.98
CA GLU A 10 13.67 18.30 6.80
C GLU A 10 13.53 16.79 6.60
N LEU A 11 14.46 16.16 5.85
CA LEU A 11 14.45 14.70 5.69
C LEU A 11 14.69 13.98 7.03
N LYS A 12 15.61 14.51 7.85
CA LYS A 12 15.86 13.96 9.18
C LYS A 12 14.63 14.05 10.07
N GLU A 13 13.92 15.18 10.02
CA GLU A 13 12.67 15.38 10.76
C GLU A 13 11.58 14.40 10.30
N ILE A 14 11.39 14.26 8.99
CA ILE A 14 10.43 13.27 8.44
C ILE A 14 10.75 11.86 8.90
N VAL A 15 12.02 11.44 8.81
CA VAL A 15 12.44 10.10 9.26
C VAL A 15 12.20 9.94 10.76
N PHE A 16 12.51 10.95 11.56
CA PHE A 16 12.25 10.93 13.01
C PHE A 16 10.75 10.78 13.32
N CYS A 17 9.91 11.58 12.67
CA CYS A 17 8.44 11.50 12.82
C CYS A 17 7.91 10.12 12.43
N CYS A 18 8.33 9.59 11.27
CA CYS A 18 7.91 8.26 10.81
C CYS A 18 8.36 7.16 11.79
N CYS A 19 9.58 7.22 12.30
CA CYS A 19 10.07 6.26 13.30
C CYS A 19 9.30 6.37 14.62
N SER A 20 8.99 7.59 15.06
CA SER A 20 8.24 7.84 16.29
C SER A 20 6.80 7.34 16.17
N ASP A 21 6.13 7.59 15.05
CA ASP A 21 4.78 7.09 14.80
C ASP A 21 4.76 5.56 14.74
N LYS A 22 5.73 4.96 14.04
CA LYS A 22 5.87 3.51 14.00
C LYS A 22 6.07 2.92 15.39
N ALA A 23 6.97 3.50 16.21
CA ALA A 23 7.23 3.05 17.56
C ALA A 23 5.95 3.11 18.41
N ARG A 24 5.24 4.23 18.37
CA ARG A 24 3.97 4.42 19.09
C ARG A 24 2.91 3.38 18.72
N ILE A 25 2.77 3.07 17.42
CA ILE A 25 1.82 2.06 16.95
C ILE A 25 2.23 0.67 17.42
N VAL A 26 3.54 0.33 17.34
CA VAL A 26 4.05 -0.97 17.79
C VAL A 26 3.90 -1.13 19.30
N GLU A 27 4.18 -0.11 20.12
CA GLU A 27 3.99 -0.13 21.56
C GLU A 27 2.54 -0.40 21.98
N GLN A 28 1.57 0.11 21.22
CA GLN A 28 0.15 -0.10 21.47
C GLN A 28 -0.33 -1.51 21.08
N ASP A 29 0.38 -2.20 20.20
CA ASP A 29 0.01 -3.52 19.69
C ASP A 29 1.25 -4.36 19.36
N GLU A 30 2.10 -4.60 20.38
CA GLU A 30 3.37 -5.31 20.22
C GLU A 30 3.21 -6.72 19.64
N LYS A 31 2.14 -7.42 20.01
CA LYS A 31 1.87 -8.81 19.59
C LYS A 31 1.00 -8.93 18.33
N GLU A 32 0.62 -7.80 17.72
CA GLU A 32 -0.29 -7.78 16.56
C GLU A 32 -1.58 -8.58 16.80
N THR A 33 -2.14 -8.42 18.01
CA THR A 33 -3.34 -9.13 18.47
C THR A 33 -4.60 -8.28 18.40
N SER A 34 -4.48 -7.00 18.05
CA SER A 34 -5.64 -6.11 17.92
C SER A 34 -6.52 -6.57 16.77
N GLU A 35 -7.60 -7.25 17.09
CA GLU A 35 -8.66 -7.60 16.13
C GLU A 35 -9.48 -6.33 15.85
N GLY A 36 -9.47 -5.88 14.58
CA GLY A 36 -10.34 -4.77 14.17
C GLY A 36 -9.64 -3.68 13.35
N THR A 37 -10.07 -2.44 13.54
CA THR A 37 -9.78 -1.29 12.66
C THR A 37 -8.48 -0.57 12.98
N GLY A 38 -7.63 -1.09 13.84
CA GLY A 38 -6.45 -0.38 14.34
C GLY A 38 -5.22 -1.27 14.53
N GLY A 39 -4.27 -0.75 15.30
CA GLY A 39 -3.06 -1.45 15.71
C GLY A 39 -1.98 -1.54 14.64
N ARG A 40 -1.06 -2.48 14.86
CA ARG A 40 0.15 -2.67 14.02
C ARG A 40 -0.17 -2.99 12.55
N ALA A 41 -1.34 -3.59 12.28
CA ALA A 41 -1.77 -3.89 10.92
C ALA A 41 -1.81 -2.64 10.01
N LEU A 42 -2.07 -1.44 10.55
CA LEU A 42 -2.09 -0.18 9.79
C LEU A 42 -0.74 0.16 9.13
N LEU A 43 0.37 -0.34 9.67
CA LEU A 43 1.70 -0.18 9.08
C LEU A 43 1.85 -0.90 7.73
N ASN A 44 0.90 -1.75 7.36
CA ASN A 44 0.90 -2.51 6.11
C ASN A 44 0.05 -1.84 4.99
N LEU A 45 -0.19 -0.52 5.05
CA LEU A 45 -0.83 0.18 3.95
C LEU A 45 -0.06 -0.05 2.63
N GLY A 46 -0.74 -0.49 1.59
CA GLY A 46 -0.15 -0.84 0.29
C GLY A 46 0.58 -2.20 0.23
N HIS A 47 0.92 -2.82 1.36
CA HIS A 47 1.77 -4.01 1.40
C HIS A 47 1.10 -5.25 0.80
N THR A 48 -0.21 -5.40 0.86
CA THR A 48 -0.92 -6.53 0.23
C THR A 48 -0.68 -6.56 -1.28
N PHE A 49 -0.70 -5.40 -1.93
CA PHE A 49 -0.36 -5.26 -3.35
C PHE A 49 1.15 -5.40 -3.59
N ALA A 50 1.97 -4.78 -2.75
CA ALA A 50 3.43 -4.83 -2.89
C ALA A 50 3.98 -6.26 -2.84
N HIS A 51 3.54 -7.07 -1.89
CA HIS A 51 3.95 -8.48 -1.76
C HIS A 51 3.55 -9.30 -2.99
N ALA A 52 2.38 -9.04 -3.59
CA ALA A 52 1.99 -9.70 -4.82
C ALA A 52 2.91 -9.30 -5.99
N ILE A 53 3.28 -8.03 -6.11
CA ILE A 53 4.26 -7.55 -7.11
C ILE A 53 5.60 -8.27 -6.92
N GLU A 54 6.15 -8.28 -5.70
CA GLU A 54 7.44 -8.91 -5.40
C GLU A 54 7.42 -10.41 -5.69
N ALA A 55 6.35 -11.10 -5.33
CA ALA A 55 6.24 -12.54 -5.54
C ALA A 55 6.12 -12.92 -7.03
N VAL A 56 5.31 -12.19 -7.80
CA VAL A 56 5.06 -12.51 -9.22
C VAL A 56 6.21 -12.04 -10.11
N SER A 57 6.80 -10.87 -9.82
CA SER A 57 7.92 -10.35 -10.61
C SER A 57 9.25 -11.07 -10.34
N GLY A 58 9.33 -11.82 -9.25
CA GLY A 58 10.57 -12.36 -8.71
C GLY A 58 11.33 -11.34 -7.86
N TYR A 59 11.85 -11.82 -6.74
CA TYR A 59 12.57 -10.96 -5.79
C TYR A 59 13.75 -10.24 -6.46
N GLY A 60 13.86 -8.94 -6.21
CA GLY A 60 14.91 -8.08 -6.78
C GLY A 60 14.57 -7.45 -8.12
N THR A 61 13.42 -7.76 -8.72
CA THR A 61 12.92 -7.10 -9.93
C THR A 61 12.44 -5.69 -9.63
N TYR A 62 11.65 -5.55 -8.55
CA TYR A 62 11.31 -4.28 -7.90
C TYR A 62 12.01 -4.21 -6.55
N LEU A 63 12.52 -3.05 -6.17
CA LEU A 63 12.90 -2.81 -4.79
C LEU A 63 11.64 -2.78 -3.92
N HIS A 64 11.74 -3.22 -2.67
CA HIS A 64 10.58 -3.23 -1.77
C HIS A 64 9.83 -1.88 -1.72
N GLY A 65 10.56 -0.78 -1.60
CA GLY A 65 9.96 0.55 -1.60
C GLY A 65 9.28 0.94 -2.92
N GLU A 66 9.74 0.43 -4.05
CA GLU A 66 9.09 0.61 -5.37
C GLU A 66 7.79 -0.18 -5.44
N ALA A 67 7.80 -1.43 -5.00
CA ALA A 67 6.58 -2.24 -4.91
C ALA A 67 5.55 -1.61 -3.96
N VAL A 68 6.01 -1.09 -2.80
CA VAL A 68 5.14 -0.39 -1.85
C VAL A 68 4.58 0.91 -2.45
N ALA A 69 5.35 1.67 -3.23
CA ALA A 69 4.86 2.87 -3.89
C ALA A 69 3.70 2.57 -4.86
N ILE A 70 3.83 1.53 -5.70
CA ILE A 70 2.73 1.06 -6.56
C ILE A 70 1.57 0.56 -5.69
N GLY A 71 1.87 -0.19 -4.64
CA GLY A 71 0.86 -0.70 -3.69
C GLY A 71 0.07 0.40 -2.98
N LEU A 72 0.68 1.54 -2.67
CA LEU A 72 -0.01 2.71 -2.13
C LEU A 72 -1.00 3.31 -3.13
N VAL A 73 -0.63 3.40 -4.41
CA VAL A 73 -1.55 3.84 -5.47
C VAL A 73 -2.73 2.88 -5.59
N CYS A 74 -2.47 1.57 -5.56
CA CYS A 74 -3.52 0.55 -5.57
C CYS A 74 -4.46 0.68 -4.36
N ALA A 75 -3.89 0.80 -3.16
CA ALA A 75 -4.67 0.93 -1.92
C ALA A 75 -5.54 2.19 -1.93
N LEU A 76 -5.02 3.31 -2.43
CA LEU A 76 -5.78 4.56 -2.55
C LEU A 76 -6.92 4.43 -3.56
N ARG A 77 -6.67 3.86 -4.75
CA ARG A 77 -7.71 3.62 -5.76
C ARG A 77 -8.82 2.71 -5.23
N LEU A 78 -8.44 1.64 -4.52
CA LEU A 78 -9.40 0.76 -3.87
C LEU A 78 -10.19 1.49 -2.78
N SER A 79 -9.54 2.37 -2.01
CA SER A 79 -10.21 3.24 -1.02
C SER A 79 -11.26 4.13 -1.67
N ARG A 80 -10.94 4.76 -2.81
CA ARG A 80 -11.89 5.61 -3.57
C ARG A 80 -13.10 4.82 -4.07
N ILE A 81 -12.89 3.63 -4.63
CA ILE A 81 -13.99 2.75 -5.08
C ILE A 81 -14.95 2.45 -3.92
N ARG A 82 -14.45 2.43 -2.69
CA ARG A 82 -15.23 2.14 -1.48
C ARG A 82 -15.72 3.38 -0.73
N GLY A 83 -15.60 4.55 -1.33
CA GLY A 83 -16.11 5.82 -0.79
C GLY A 83 -15.19 6.49 0.24
N GLY A 84 -13.91 6.09 0.29
CA GLY A 84 -12.86 6.76 1.07
C GLY A 84 -12.29 7.99 0.34
N CYS A 85 -10.98 8.03 0.13
CA CYS A 85 -10.27 9.13 -0.51
C CYS A 85 -10.91 9.68 -1.80
N GLN A 86 -10.59 10.92 -2.13
CA GLN A 86 -11.09 11.64 -3.30
C GLN A 86 -10.08 11.60 -4.47
N ASP A 87 -10.47 12.08 -5.67
CA ASP A 87 -9.59 12.19 -6.82
C ASP A 87 -8.35 13.05 -6.54
N HIS A 88 -8.53 14.15 -5.82
CA HIS A 88 -7.45 15.04 -5.43
C HIS A 88 -6.38 14.36 -4.55
N ASP A 89 -6.78 13.41 -3.69
CA ASP A 89 -5.84 12.66 -2.86
C ASP A 89 -4.93 11.77 -3.70
N GLU A 90 -5.48 11.20 -4.80
CA GLU A 90 -4.70 10.40 -5.74
C GLU A 90 -3.68 11.28 -6.50
N GLU A 91 -4.09 12.46 -6.93
CA GLU A 91 -3.20 13.41 -7.61
C GLU A 91 -2.03 13.80 -6.71
N ILE A 92 -2.29 14.13 -5.43
CA ILE A 92 -1.27 14.45 -4.44
C ILE A 92 -0.30 13.28 -4.24
N LEU A 93 -0.80 12.07 -4.06
CA LEU A 93 0.03 10.88 -3.86
C LEU A 93 0.91 10.62 -5.07
N ILE A 94 0.34 10.64 -6.28
CA ILE A 94 1.07 10.39 -7.53
C ILE A 94 2.16 11.44 -7.75
N GLU A 95 1.85 12.72 -7.54
CA GLU A 95 2.82 13.81 -7.65
C GLU A 95 3.97 13.63 -6.65
N LEU A 96 3.66 13.30 -5.40
CA LEU A 96 4.65 13.05 -4.36
C LEU A 96 5.57 11.88 -4.75
N LEU A 97 5.02 10.73 -5.12
CA LEU A 97 5.81 9.55 -5.50
C LEU A 97 6.72 9.86 -6.69
N ARG A 98 6.19 10.50 -7.74
CA ARG A 98 6.96 10.89 -8.92
C ARG A 98 8.09 11.87 -8.60
N SER A 99 7.87 12.81 -7.66
CA SER A 99 8.91 13.76 -7.25
C SER A 99 10.13 13.07 -6.63
N TYR A 100 9.92 11.90 -6.02
CA TYR A 100 10.98 11.04 -5.49
C TYR A 100 11.42 9.93 -6.47
N LYS A 101 10.97 10.00 -7.73
CA LYS A 101 11.27 9.01 -8.79
C LYS A 101 10.81 7.60 -8.45
N LEU A 102 9.76 7.48 -7.64
CA LEU A 102 9.13 6.21 -7.33
C LEU A 102 8.10 5.85 -8.41
N PRO A 103 7.95 4.56 -8.75
CA PRO A 103 6.97 4.14 -9.72
C PRO A 103 5.55 4.28 -9.17
N VAL A 104 4.61 4.61 -10.05
CA VAL A 104 3.17 4.74 -9.74
C VAL A 104 2.32 3.73 -10.52
N ALA A 105 2.98 2.91 -11.34
CA ALA A 105 2.38 1.85 -12.14
C ALA A 105 3.44 0.78 -12.40
N LEU A 106 3.01 -0.39 -12.86
CA LEU A 106 3.90 -1.46 -13.27
C LEU A 106 4.61 -1.05 -14.58
N ASP A 107 5.92 -1.21 -14.61
CA ASP A 107 6.75 -1.00 -15.80
C ASP A 107 7.01 -2.33 -16.55
N LYS A 108 6.63 -3.45 -15.96
CA LYS A 108 6.72 -4.79 -16.52
C LYS A 108 5.33 -5.42 -16.56
N HIS A 109 5.11 -6.23 -17.59
CA HIS A 109 3.89 -7.02 -17.66
C HIS A 109 3.90 -8.08 -16.56
N LEU A 110 2.94 -8.00 -15.64
CA LEU A 110 2.66 -9.01 -14.64
C LEU A 110 1.26 -9.59 -14.90
N PRO A 111 1.16 -10.94 -15.03
CA PRO A 111 -0.12 -11.58 -15.32
C PRO A 111 -1.11 -11.35 -14.17
N LEU A 112 -2.27 -10.79 -14.48
CA LEU A 112 -3.33 -10.53 -13.50
C LEU A 112 -3.74 -11.78 -12.70
N PRO A 113 -3.90 -12.97 -13.34
CA PRO A 113 -4.25 -14.18 -12.60
C PRO A 113 -3.21 -14.56 -11.54
N ASP A 114 -1.92 -14.37 -11.83
CA ASP A 114 -0.84 -14.70 -10.89
C ASP A 114 -0.84 -13.76 -9.70
N LEU A 115 -1.06 -12.44 -9.94
CA LEU A 115 -1.21 -11.46 -8.87
C LEU A 115 -2.38 -11.79 -7.95
N MET A 116 -3.54 -12.13 -8.51
CA MET A 116 -4.72 -12.52 -7.75
C MET A 116 -4.48 -13.80 -6.95
N ASN A 117 -3.88 -14.83 -7.55
CA ASN A 117 -3.57 -16.10 -6.88
C ASN A 117 -2.62 -15.91 -5.68
N VAL A 118 -1.61 -15.06 -5.83
CA VAL A 118 -0.68 -14.75 -4.71
C VAL A 118 -1.44 -14.09 -3.56
N MET A 119 -2.30 -13.11 -3.86
CA MET A 119 -3.08 -12.43 -2.84
C MET A 119 -4.03 -13.37 -2.08
N GLU A 120 -4.66 -14.32 -2.79
CA GLU A 120 -5.54 -15.32 -2.18
C GLU A 120 -4.78 -16.33 -1.32
N SER A 121 -3.54 -16.63 -1.69
CA SER A 121 -2.66 -17.58 -0.98
C SER A 121 -2.00 -16.98 0.25
N ASP A 122 -1.94 -15.66 0.39
CA ASP A 122 -1.37 -15.00 1.56
C ASP A 122 -2.21 -15.34 2.79
N LYS A 123 -1.57 -15.87 3.86
CA LYS A 123 -2.19 -16.33 5.11
C LYS A 123 -3.01 -15.28 5.87
N LYS A 124 -3.08 -14.06 5.37
CA LYS A 124 -3.95 -12.98 5.85
C LYS A 124 -5.42 -13.16 5.43
N VAL A 125 -5.75 -14.24 4.73
CA VAL A 125 -7.12 -14.65 4.44
C VAL A 125 -7.74 -15.24 5.70
N VAL A 126 -8.40 -14.44 6.50
CA VAL A 126 -9.24 -14.93 7.60
C VAL A 126 -10.59 -15.36 7.02
N ALA A 127 -10.92 -16.64 7.13
CA ALA A 127 -12.15 -17.22 6.62
C ALA A 127 -12.38 -17.05 5.09
N GLY A 128 -11.31 -17.10 4.27
CA GLY A 128 -11.43 -17.00 2.80
C GLY A 128 -11.64 -15.59 2.26
N LYS A 129 -11.46 -14.53 3.07
CA LYS A 129 -11.68 -13.15 2.65
C LYS A 129 -10.38 -12.34 2.75
N LEU A 130 -10.05 -11.64 1.67
CA LEU A 130 -8.90 -10.73 1.61
C LEU A 130 -9.10 -9.56 2.57
N ARG A 131 -8.06 -9.24 3.33
CA ARG A 131 -8.03 -8.07 4.20
C ARG A 131 -7.04 -7.06 3.65
N PHE A 132 -7.47 -5.81 3.57
CA PHE A 132 -6.66 -4.68 3.11
C PHE A 132 -6.55 -3.62 4.20
N VAL A 133 -5.45 -2.91 4.20
CA VAL A 133 -5.39 -1.60 4.86
C VAL A 133 -5.75 -0.57 3.81
N LEU A 134 -6.82 0.17 4.04
CA LEU A 134 -7.34 1.20 3.15
C LEU A 134 -7.44 2.53 3.88
N MET A 135 -7.47 3.62 3.14
CA MET A 135 -7.59 4.97 3.66
C MET A 135 -9.05 5.43 3.67
N GLN A 136 -9.48 6.04 4.76
CA GLN A 136 -10.72 6.82 4.80
C GLN A 136 -10.48 8.22 4.25
N GLU A 137 -9.35 8.80 4.61
CA GLU A 137 -8.80 10.06 4.14
C GLU A 137 -7.27 10.04 4.30
N ILE A 138 -6.55 11.01 3.76
CA ILE A 138 -5.10 11.12 3.97
C ILE A 138 -4.82 11.23 5.48
N GLY A 139 -3.96 10.33 5.97
CA GLY A 139 -3.57 10.24 7.38
C GLY A 139 -4.47 9.33 8.23
N VAL A 140 -5.60 8.85 7.73
CA VAL A 140 -6.51 7.96 8.46
C VAL A 140 -6.73 6.66 7.70
N SER A 141 -6.22 5.57 8.24
CA SER A 141 -6.33 4.23 7.64
C SER A 141 -7.10 3.27 8.55
N GLN A 142 -7.68 2.25 7.95
CA GLN A 142 -8.38 1.17 8.64
C GLN A 142 -8.15 -0.17 7.95
N VAL A 143 -8.32 -1.25 8.70
CA VAL A 143 -8.34 -2.61 8.14
C VAL A 143 -9.75 -2.88 7.62
N VAL A 144 -9.85 -3.27 6.35
CA VAL A 144 -11.11 -3.58 5.66
C VAL A 144 -11.07 -5.01 5.17
N GLY A 145 -12.08 -5.78 5.54
CA GLY A 145 -12.34 -7.12 4.97
C GLY A 145 -13.39 -7.07 3.88
N GLU A 146 -13.69 -8.23 3.29
CA GLU A 146 -14.80 -8.40 2.35
C GLU A 146 -14.71 -7.48 1.12
N VAL A 147 -13.51 -7.38 0.54
CA VAL A 147 -13.32 -6.65 -0.70
C VAL A 147 -13.69 -7.57 -1.87
N ASP A 148 -14.48 -7.05 -2.79
CA ASP A 148 -14.87 -7.75 -4.01
C ASP A 148 -13.67 -7.97 -4.93
N ALA A 149 -13.49 -9.20 -5.43
CA ALA A 149 -12.36 -9.56 -6.29
C ALA A 149 -12.33 -8.73 -7.59
N GLY A 150 -13.49 -8.41 -8.16
CA GLY A 150 -13.58 -7.58 -9.36
C GLY A 150 -13.09 -6.15 -9.12
N GLN A 151 -13.29 -5.61 -7.92
CA GLN A 151 -12.72 -4.30 -7.54
C GLN A 151 -11.19 -4.36 -7.51
N VAL A 152 -10.63 -5.44 -6.94
CA VAL A 152 -9.17 -5.64 -6.88
C VAL A 152 -8.59 -5.82 -8.27
N GLU A 153 -9.23 -6.63 -9.14
CA GLU A 153 -8.82 -6.77 -10.55
C GLU A 153 -8.85 -5.44 -11.31
N GLY A 154 -9.91 -4.63 -11.10
CA GLY A 154 -10.01 -3.30 -11.71
C GLY A 154 -8.86 -2.39 -11.29
N VAL A 155 -8.47 -2.43 -10.02
CA VAL A 155 -7.32 -1.69 -9.50
C VAL A 155 -6.02 -2.20 -10.14
N TRP A 156 -5.79 -3.50 -10.22
CA TRP A 156 -4.61 -4.07 -10.87
C TRP A 156 -4.48 -3.64 -12.33
N LYS A 157 -5.57 -3.73 -13.11
CA LYS A 157 -5.60 -3.26 -14.50
C LYS A 157 -5.27 -1.78 -14.62
N SER A 158 -5.73 -0.97 -13.65
CA SER A 158 -5.48 0.47 -13.65
C SER A 158 -4.00 0.86 -13.43
N VAL A 159 -3.18 -0.05 -12.90
CA VAL A 159 -1.72 0.14 -12.74
C VAL A 159 -0.90 -0.66 -13.75
N GLY A 160 -1.52 -1.31 -14.73
CA GLY A 160 -0.84 -1.95 -15.86
C GLY A 160 -0.69 -3.46 -15.77
N ALA A 161 -1.40 -4.15 -14.86
CA ALA A 161 -1.50 -5.61 -14.88
C ALA A 161 -2.40 -6.10 -16.04
N GLY A 162 -2.03 -7.22 -16.65
CA GLY A 162 -2.78 -7.77 -17.80
C GLY A 162 -2.56 -9.25 -18.07
#